data_e7e67500963c33630db00a16b379ef7e
#
_entry.id   e7e67500963c33630db00a16b379ef7e
#
_cell.length_a   1.000
_cell.length_b   1.000
_cell.length_c   1.000
_cell.angle_alpha   90.00
_cell.angle_beta   90.00
_cell.angle_gamma   90.00
#
_symmetry.space_group_name_H-M   'P 1'
#
loop_
_entity.id
_entity.type
_entity.pdbx_description
1 polymer ?
#
loop_
_entity_poly.entity_id
_entity_poly.type
_entity_poly.pdbx_seq_one_letter_code
_entity_poly.pdbx_strand_id
1 'polypeptide(L)'
;MPGKTSRTIQVVSHGPSCLDGVMAAAAVARFYDGHKVLTTLAGNNDADRVLQALTLKSDDGGSENEIWITDLSWNSPATGAHLTELSERGARIYWIDHHRTAVSRADAPEFKVPFAGKVLSEQYSAARLTFNFLKRMGRDLPDRQRAEFDAFQPFVMIADDHDRWIHRIAESSDWALAVQTLGGTSSYREILKLREPRMSRKLRAAFESGQDAMRRSLELAHATMVDRKLDNGITVRTACCFGYSSEVAAHLYKGQTRMVVALFDLRSQGVSLRRSADCEVDLSILAQHYGGGGHAAASGFAIADLRRLPAERLAEILGDQLEKPPA
;
A
#
# COMPACT_ATOMS: atom_id res chain seq x y z
N MET A 1 -25.11 34.53 -6.80
CA MET A 1 -24.05 33.53 -6.99
C MET A 1 -24.74 32.20 -7.18
N PRO A 2 -24.56 31.44 -8.29
CA PRO A 2 -25.12 30.11 -8.38
C PRO A 2 -24.52 29.29 -7.25
N GLY A 3 -25.37 28.63 -6.45
CA GLY A 3 -24.94 27.86 -5.29
C GLY A 3 -23.88 26.83 -5.71
N LYS A 4 -22.78 26.75 -4.99
CA LYS A 4 -21.81 25.67 -5.13
C LYS A 4 -22.57 24.36 -4.92
N THR A 5 -22.76 23.57 -5.97
CA THR A 5 -23.25 22.20 -5.83
C THR A 5 -22.34 21.50 -4.81
N SER A 6 -22.92 21.06 -3.72
CA SER A 6 -22.18 20.31 -2.69
C SER A 6 -21.75 18.99 -3.32
N ARG A 7 -20.47 18.63 -3.20
CA ARG A 7 -19.96 17.33 -3.64
C ARG A 7 -19.58 16.50 -2.43
N THR A 8 -19.97 15.24 -2.46
CA THR A 8 -19.45 14.26 -1.51
C THR A 8 -18.45 13.36 -2.21
N ILE A 9 -17.22 13.41 -1.74
CA ILE A 9 -16.09 12.66 -2.27
C ILE A 9 -15.78 11.52 -1.32
N GLN A 10 -15.91 10.29 -1.78
CA GLN A 10 -15.50 9.10 -1.04
C GLN A 10 -14.18 8.60 -1.60
N VAL A 11 -13.16 8.47 -0.76
CA VAL A 11 -11.84 7.97 -1.14
C VAL A 11 -11.61 6.66 -0.45
N VAL A 12 -11.34 5.61 -1.21
CA VAL A 12 -10.84 4.32 -0.71
C VAL A 12 -9.43 4.15 -1.25
N SER A 13 -8.46 4.10 -0.38
CA SER A 13 -7.05 4.01 -0.76
C SER A 13 -6.34 2.93 0.05
N HIS A 14 -5.23 2.42 -0.49
CA HIS A 14 -4.37 1.51 0.24
C HIS A 14 -3.82 2.18 1.52
N GLY A 15 -3.76 1.43 2.54
CA GLY A 15 -3.30 1.83 3.86
C GLY A 15 -3.54 0.73 4.78
N PRO A 16 -3.35 0.30 5.86
CA PRO A 16 -3.21 1.09 7.10
C PRO A 16 -1.80 1.67 7.34
N SER A 17 -0.81 1.31 6.54
CA SER A 17 0.60 1.69 6.79
C SER A 17 1.39 2.05 5.53
N CYS A 18 0.72 2.21 4.38
CA CYS A 18 1.36 2.54 3.11
C CYS A 18 1.46 4.05 2.90
N LEU A 19 2.68 4.55 2.65
CA LEU A 19 2.91 5.98 2.36
C LEU A 19 2.25 6.39 1.06
N ASP A 20 2.33 5.54 0.01
CA ASP A 20 1.80 5.86 -1.32
C ASP A 20 0.28 6.03 -1.28
N GLY A 21 -0.45 5.05 -0.75
CA GLY A 21 -1.91 5.16 -0.65
C GLY A 21 -2.36 6.31 0.25
N VAL A 22 -1.65 6.59 1.35
CA VAL A 22 -1.94 7.75 2.20
C VAL A 22 -1.76 9.07 1.44
N MET A 23 -0.68 9.20 0.63
CA MET A 23 -0.42 10.40 -0.16
C MET A 23 -1.37 10.51 -1.35
N ALA A 24 -1.77 9.40 -1.97
CA ALA A 24 -2.80 9.39 -3.01
C ALA A 24 -4.14 9.90 -2.48
N ALA A 25 -4.58 9.40 -1.32
CA ALA A 25 -5.78 9.87 -0.65
C ALA A 25 -5.69 11.35 -0.25
N ALA A 26 -4.53 11.80 0.26
CA ALA A 26 -4.29 13.20 0.62
C ALA A 26 -4.31 14.12 -0.61
N ALA A 27 -3.80 13.67 -1.76
CA ALA A 27 -3.88 14.41 -3.02
C ALA A 27 -5.33 14.66 -3.45
N VAL A 28 -6.19 13.63 -3.35
CA VAL A 28 -7.63 13.79 -3.62
C VAL A 28 -8.24 14.81 -2.66
N ALA A 29 -7.98 14.68 -1.36
CA ALA A 29 -8.54 15.59 -0.36
C ALA A 29 -8.07 17.04 -0.56
N ARG A 30 -6.82 17.27 -0.95
CA ARG A 30 -6.29 18.60 -1.27
C ARG A 30 -6.92 19.21 -2.53
N PHE A 31 -7.20 18.37 -3.53
CA PHE A 31 -7.85 18.83 -4.74
C PHE A 31 -9.30 19.28 -4.48
N TYR A 32 -10.00 18.57 -3.62
CA TYR A 32 -11.38 18.86 -3.25
C TYR A 32 -11.49 19.71 -1.96
N ASP A 33 -10.48 20.55 -1.69
CA ASP A 33 -10.53 21.41 -0.51
C ASP A 33 -11.81 22.26 -0.51
N GLY A 34 -12.46 22.34 0.65
CA GLY A 34 -13.78 22.98 0.82
C GLY A 34 -14.99 22.10 0.45
N HIS A 35 -14.78 20.85 0.04
CA HIS A 35 -15.83 19.84 -0.13
C HIS A 35 -15.80 18.78 1.00
N LYS A 36 -16.87 17.99 1.10
CA LYS A 36 -16.91 16.87 2.05
C LYS A 36 -16.14 15.67 1.51
N VAL A 37 -14.97 15.40 2.05
CA VAL A 37 -14.14 14.25 1.68
C VAL A 37 -14.17 13.21 2.80
N LEU A 38 -14.61 11.99 2.46
CA LEU A 38 -14.68 10.84 3.35
C LEU A 38 -13.62 9.83 2.92
N THR A 39 -12.57 9.66 3.71
CA THR A 39 -11.44 8.79 3.36
C THR A 39 -11.45 7.52 4.21
N THR A 40 -11.34 6.37 3.54
CA THR A 40 -11.11 5.06 4.14
C THR A 40 -9.79 4.50 3.63
N LEU A 41 -8.91 4.15 4.53
CA LEU A 41 -7.64 3.48 4.23
C LEU A 41 -7.79 1.99 4.53
N ALA A 42 -7.68 1.15 3.51
CA ALA A 42 -7.92 -0.28 3.58
C ALA A 42 -6.67 -1.09 3.24
N GLY A 43 -6.53 -2.26 3.85
CA GLY A 43 -5.56 -3.26 3.40
C GLY A 43 -6.07 -4.02 2.17
N ASN A 44 -5.17 -4.67 1.42
CA ASN A 44 -5.55 -5.44 0.23
C ASN A 44 -6.60 -6.52 0.53
N ASN A 45 -6.52 -7.16 1.69
CA ASN A 45 -7.46 -8.20 2.11
C ASN A 45 -8.85 -7.65 2.49
N ASP A 46 -8.96 -6.35 2.73
CA ASP A 46 -10.20 -5.67 3.10
C ASP A 46 -10.85 -4.93 1.93
N ALA A 47 -10.19 -4.86 0.77
CA ALA A 47 -10.59 -4.06 -0.37
C ALA A 47 -12.04 -4.36 -0.80
N ASP A 48 -12.35 -5.64 -1.04
CA ASP A 48 -13.68 -6.07 -1.45
C ASP A 48 -14.75 -5.67 -0.42
N ARG A 49 -14.51 -5.94 0.85
CA ARG A 49 -15.44 -5.60 1.95
C ARG A 49 -15.70 -4.10 2.04
N VAL A 50 -14.64 -3.29 1.94
CA VAL A 50 -14.75 -1.83 2.04
C VAL A 50 -15.45 -1.25 0.82
N LEU A 51 -15.13 -1.70 -0.39
CA LEU A 51 -15.73 -1.23 -1.63
C LEU A 51 -17.21 -1.62 -1.73
N GLN A 52 -17.60 -2.84 -1.30
CA GLN A 52 -19.00 -3.28 -1.26
C GLN A 52 -19.83 -2.55 -0.20
N ALA A 53 -19.20 -1.96 0.81
CA ALA A 53 -19.88 -1.15 1.81
C ALA A 53 -20.13 0.32 1.38
N LEU A 54 -19.64 0.73 0.21
CA LEU A 54 -19.89 2.08 -0.31
C LEU A 54 -21.35 2.29 -0.63
N THR A 55 -21.85 3.47 -0.32
CA THR A 55 -23.22 3.89 -0.64
C THR A 55 -23.21 5.32 -1.16
N LEU A 56 -24.17 5.65 -2.02
CA LEU A 56 -24.37 7.04 -2.40
C LEU A 56 -24.78 7.84 -1.17
N LYS A 57 -24.18 8.98 -0.99
CA LYS A 57 -24.55 9.89 0.09
C LYS A 57 -25.54 10.90 -0.47
N SER A 58 -26.78 10.86 0.01
CA SER A 58 -27.77 11.88 -0.27
C SER A 58 -27.61 13.00 0.74
N ASP A 59 -27.25 14.19 0.29
CA ASP A 59 -27.54 15.41 1.02
C ASP A 59 -28.86 15.97 0.44
N ASP A 60 -29.68 16.62 1.24
CA ASP A 60 -31.03 17.14 0.87
C ASP A 60 -31.05 18.15 -0.29
N GLY A 61 -29.95 18.35 -0.99
CA GLY A 61 -29.76 19.29 -2.09
C GLY A 61 -29.22 18.70 -3.42
N GLY A 62 -29.20 17.36 -3.61
CA GLY A 62 -28.76 16.76 -4.88
C GLY A 62 -27.23 16.78 -5.06
N SER A 63 -26.50 16.38 -4.04
CA SER A 63 -25.04 16.36 -4.09
C SER A 63 -24.49 15.33 -5.08
N GLU A 64 -23.54 15.76 -5.93
CA GLU A 64 -22.81 14.85 -6.81
C GLU A 64 -21.94 13.92 -5.98
N ASN A 65 -22.00 12.62 -6.25
CA ASN A 65 -21.16 11.61 -5.60
C ASN A 65 -19.95 11.27 -6.47
N GLU A 66 -18.76 11.38 -5.90
CA GLU A 66 -17.52 10.91 -6.52
C GLU A 66 -16.86 9.84 -5.64
N ILE A 67 -16.41 8.76 -6.26
CA ILE A 67 -15.73 7.66 -5.60
C ILE A 67 -14.34 7.53 -6.21
N TRP A 68 -13.31 7.65 -5.39
CA TRP A 68 -11.91 7.50 -5.77
C TRP A 68 -11.34 6.24 -5.16
N ILE A 69 -10.90 5.32 -6.00
CA ILE A 69 -10.18 4.09 -5.61
C ILE A 69 -8.73 4.30 -6.04
N THR A 70 -7.80 4.39 -5.08
CA THR A 70 -6.39 4.70 -5.35
C THR A 70 -5.47 3.70 -4.68
N ASP A 71 -4.42 3.28 -5.37
CA ASP A 71 -3.41 2.34 -4.85
C ASP A 71 -4.03 1.02 -4.34
N LEU A 72 -5.18 0.64 -4.87
CA LEU A 72 -5.97 -0.49 -4.40
C LEU A 72 -6.77 -1.09 -5.54
N SER A 73 -6.81 -2.42 -5.56
CA SER A 73 -7.65 -3.22 -6.46
C SER A 73 -8.53 -4.17 -5.65
N TRP A 74 -9.50 -4.80 -6.30
CA TRP A 74 -10.38 -5.80 -5.70
C TRP A 74 -10.28 -7.12 -6.48
N ASN A 75 -10.84 -8.19 -5.92
CA ASN A 75 -10.78 -9.52 -6.53
C ASN A 75 -12.16 -10.10 -6.82
N SER A 76 -13.19 -9.66 -6.09
CA SER A 76 -14.53 -10.21 -6.19
C SER A 76 -15.32 -9.62 -7.37
N PRO A 77 -15.90 -10.44 -8.25
CA PRO A 77 -16.85 -9.96 -9.26
C PRO A 77 -18.05 -9.20 -8.66
N ALA A 78 -18.46 -9.54 -7.43
CA ALA A 78 -19.53 -8.85 -6.73
C ALA A 78 -19.16 -7.38 -6.43
N THR A 79 -17.89 -7.09 -6.16
CA THR A 79 -17.41 -5.71 -5.99
C THR A 79 -17.54 -4.92 -7.29
N GLY A 80 -17.12 -5.51 -8.43
CA GLY A 80 -17.26 -4.87 -9.73
C GLY A 80 -18.74 -4.59 -10.08
N ALA A 81 -19.62 -5.55 -9.82
CA ALA A 81 -21.07 -5.38 -10.02
C ALA A 81 -21.64 -4.25 -9.13
N HIS A 82 -21.24 -4.20 -7.86
CA HIS A 82 -21.67 -3.13 -6.94
C HIS A 82 -21.19 -1.74 -7.39
N LEU A 83 -19.93 -1.62 -7.82
CA LEU A 83 -19.39 -0.36 -8.34
C LEU A 83 -20.12 0.06 -9.63
N THR A 84 -20.49 -0.90 -10.50
CA THR A 84 -21.30 -0.64 -11.69
C THR A 84 -22.66 -0.09 -11.31
N GLU A 85 -23.36 -0.71 -10.35
CA GLU A 85 -24.65 -0.21 -9.83
C GLU A 85 -24.53 1.23 -9.31
N LEU A 86 -23.48 1.53 -8.52
CA LEU A 86 -23.27 2.88 -8.01
C LEU A 86 -23.04 3.89 -9.15
N SER A 87 -22.32 3.50 -10.21
CA SER A 87 -22.09 4.34 -11.38
C SER A 87 -23.38 4.59 -12.17
N GLU A 88 -24.19 3.56 -12.39
CA GLU A 88 -25.52 3.67 -13.06
C GLU A 88 -26.49 4.56 -12.28
N ARG A 89 -26.34 4.61 -10.96
CA ARG A 89 -27.09 5.50 -10.07
C ARG A 89 -26.49 6.91 -9.97
N GLY A 90 -25.50 7.25 -10.81
CA GLY A 90 -24.94 8.58 -10.98
C GLY A 90 -23.66 8.89 -10.22
N ALA A 91 -23.01 7.91 -9.57
CA ALA A 91 -21.68 8.12 -9.00
C ALA A 91 -20.61 8.22 -10.10
N ARG A 92 -19.72 9.17 -9.98
CA ARG A 92 -18.52 9.27 -10.82
C ARG A 92 -17.40 8.48 -10.15
N ILE A 93 -17.01 7.35 -10.75
CA ILE A 93 -15.99 6.45 -10.17
C ILE A 93 -14.67 6.65 -10.88
N TYR A 94 -13.60 6.81 -10.08
CA TYR A 94 -12.23 6.93 -10.55
C TYR A 94 -11.40 5.79 -9.97
N TRP A 95 -10.60 5.11 -10.82
CA TRP A 95 -9.68 4.05 -10.39
C TRP A 95 -8.28 4.33 -10.88
N ILE A 96 -7.34 4.49 -9.91
CA ILE A 96 -5.94 4.81 -10.18
C ILE A 96 -5.05 3.86 -9.38
N ASP A 97 -4.29 3.01 -10.10
CA ASP A 97 -3.44 2.01 -9.48
C ASP A 97 -2.16 1.81 -10.31
N HIS A 98 -1.12 1.32 -9.67
CA HIS A 98 0.16 1.06 -10.30
C HIS A 98 0.65 -0.39 -10.13
N HIS A 99 -0.05 -1.20 -9.38
CA HIS A 99 0.31 -2.59 -9.19
C HIS A 99 0.23 -3.37 -10.51
N ARG A 100 1.26 -4.17 -10.80
CA ARG A 100 1.31 -4.99 -12.01
C ARG A 100 0.10 -5.90 -12.15
N THR A 101 -0.39 -6.46 -11.05
CA THR A 101 -1.59 -7.30 -11.03
C THR A 101 -2.85 -6.54 -11.44
N ALA A 102 -2.98 -5.27 -11.07
CA ALA A 102 -4.08 -4.41 -11.51
C ALA A 102 -3.97 -4.09 -13.01
N VAL A 103 -2.76 -3.75 -13.47
CA VAL A 103 -2.49 -3.44 -14.88
C VAL A 103 -2.77 -4.65 -15.78
N SER A 104 -2.28 -5.85 -15.40
CA SER A 104 -2.45 -7.08 -16.19
C SER A 104 -3.89 -7.60 -16.22
N ARG A 105 -4.71 -7.26 -15.21
CA ARG A 105 -6.12 -7.69 -15.12
C ARG A 105 -7.11 -6.58 -15.48
N ALA A 106 -6.65 -5.46 -16.02
CA ALA A 106 -7.47 -4.28 -16.32
C ALA A 106 -8.72 -4.55 -17.18
N ASP A 107 -8.67 -5.60 -18.00
CA ASP A 107 -9.75 -6.00 -18.92
C ASP A 107 -10.58 -7.19 -18.40
N ALA A 108 -10.27 -7.71 -17.21
CA ALA A 108 -11.03 -8.78 -16.59
C ALA A 108 -12.48 -8.33 -16.29
N PRO A 109 -13.46 -9.25 -16.34
CA PRO A 109 -14.89 -8.90 -16.20
C PRO A 109 -15.20 -8.09 -14.94
N GLU A 110 -14.57 -8.41 -13.82
CA GLU A 110 -14.76 -7.72 -12.54
C GLU A 110 -14.28 -6.25 -12.53
N PHE A 111 -13.49 -5.84 -13.52
CA PHE A 111 -12.98 -4.47 -13.68
C PHE A 111 -13.70 -3.69 -14.80
N LYS A 112 -14.74 -4.26 -15.41
CA LYS A 112 -15.56 -3.57 -16.42
C LYS A 112 -16.61 -2.65 -15.79
N VAL A 113 -16.15 -1.73 -14.95
CA VAL A 113 -16.99 -0.70 -14.32
C VAL A 113 -16.99 0.55 -15.21
N PRO A 114 -18.14 1.28 -15.36
CA PRO A 114 -18.18 2.55 -16.07
C PRO A 114 -17.45 3.65 -15.31
N PHE A 115 -16.11 3.69 -15.47
CA PHE A 115 -15.28 4.69 -14.80
C PHE A 115 -15.39 6.07 -15.43
N ALA A 116 -15.55 7.11 -14.63
CA ALA A 116 -15.36 8.50 -15.03
C ALA A 116 -13.87 8.82 -15.34
N GLY A 117 -12.96 8.06 -14.76
CA GLY A 117 -11.54 8.06 -15.09
C GLY A 117 -10.84 6.79 -14.59
N LYS A 118 -9.92 6.27 -15.41
CA LYS A 118 -9.10 5.10 -15.09
C LYS A 118 -7.65 5.35 -15.51
N VAL A 119 -6.70 5.17 -14.58
CA VAL A 119 -5.26 5.20 -14.86
C VAL A 119 -4.59 4.03 -14.19
N LEU A 120 -4.11 3.08 -14.98
CA LEU A 120 -3.37 1.91 -14.53
C LEU A 120 -2.01 1.91 -15.22
N SER A 121 -0.92 2.04 -14.45
CA SER A 121 0.41 2.18 -15.04
C SER A 121 1.51 1.95 -14.01
N GLU A 122 2.44 1.06 -14.30
CA GLU A 122 3.64 0.82 -13.48
C GLU A 122 4.69 1.95 -13.56
N GLN A 123 4.43 3.03 -14.33
CA GLN A 123 5.43 4.08 -14.57
C GLN A 123 5.72 4.93 -13.33
N TYR A 124 4.73 5.18 -12.49
CA TYR A 124 4.81 5.98 -11.27
C TYR A 124 3.99 5.33 -10.16
N SER A 125 4.25 5.73 -8.91
CA SER A 125 3.43 5.34 -7.79
C SER A 125 1.97 5.84 -7.91
N ALA A 126 1.04 5.24 -7.19
CA ALA A 126 -0.36 5.64 -7.25
C ALA A 126 -0.58 7.08 -6.78
N ALA A 127 0.17 7.58 -5.80
CA ALA A 127 0.11 8.99 -5.40
C ALA A 127 0.48 9.92 -6.55
N ARG A 128 1.54 9.61 -7.30
CA ARG A 128 1.98 10.42 -8.42
C ARG A 128 1.02 10.33 -9.61
N LEU A 129 0.49 9.15 -9.91
CA LEU A 129 -0.55 8.97 -10.92
C LEU A 129 -1.80 9.76 -10.58
N THR A 130 -2.26 9.69 -9.33
CA THR A 130 -3.43 10.41 -8.81
C THR A 130 -3.22 11.92 -8.89
N PHE A 131 -2.09 12.41 -8.41
CA PHE A 131 -1.75 13.85 -8.48
C PHE A 131 -1.73 14.35 -9.91
N ASN A 132 -1.07 13.64 -10.83
CA ASN A 132 -0.99 14.02 -12.24
C ASN A 132 -2.36 13.99 -12.92
N PHE A 133 -3.22 13.04 -12.58
CA PHE A 133 -4.59 12.98 -13.09
C PHE A 133 -5.41 14.18 -12.61
N LEU A 134 -5.38 14.47 -11.32
CA LEU A 134 -6.08 15.61 -10.71
C LEU A 134 -5.57 16.95 -11.26
N LYS A 135 -4.27 17.10 -11.45
CA LYS A 135 -3.67 18.29 -12.05
C LYS A 135 -4.18 18.54 -13.47
N ARG A 136 -4.35 17.47 -14.29
CA ARG A 136 -4.97 17.60 -15.61
C ARG A 136 -6.45 17.94 -15.54
N MET A 137 -7.18 17.34 -14.60
CA MET A 137 -8.60 17.57 -14.38
C MET A 137 -8.85 19.02 -13.90
N GLY A 138 -7.95 19.57 -13.12
CA GLY A 138 -8.04 20.92 -12.55
C GLY A 138 -7.49 22.04 -13.42
N ARG A 139 -7.25 21.85 -14.74
CA ARG A 139 -6.68 22.89 -15.60
C ARG A 139 -7.50 24.17 -15.64
N ASP A 140 -8.81 24.06 -15.53
CA ASP A 140 -9.74 25.19 -15.59
C ASP A 140 -10.09 25.76 -14.20
N LEU A 141 -9.43 25.26 -13.13
CA LEU A 141 -9.56 25.83 -11.80
C LEU A 141 -8.89 27.22 -11.73
N PRO A 142 -9.38 28.13 -10.85
CA PRO A 142 -8.72 29.40 -10.59
C PRO A 142 -7.24 29.21 -10.23
N ASP A 143 -6.39 30.13 -10.67
CA ASP A 143 -4.93 30.07 -10.48
C ASP A 143 -4.51 29.83 -9.03
N ARG A 144 -5.19 30.46 -8.09
CA ARG A 144 -4.93 30.27 -6.67
C ARG A 144 -5.16 28.82 -6.22
N GLN A 145 -6.28 28.20 -6.64
CA GLN A 145 -6.58 26.82 -6.28
C GLN A 145 -5.58 25.85 -6.92
N ARG A 146 -5.19 26.11 -8.17
CA ARG A 146 -4.14 25.31 -8.85
C ARG A 146 -2.82 25.42 -8.11
N ALA A 147 -2.40 26.63 -7.74
CA ALA A 147 -1.16 26.83 -7.01
C ALA A 147 -1.16 26.17 -5.62
N GLU A 148 -2.28 26.23 -4.90
CA GLU A 148 -2.46 25.56 -3.61
C GLU A 148 -2.41 24.03 -3.75
N PHE A 149 -2.98 23.47 -4.82
CA PHE A 149 -2.88 22.05 -5.13
C PHE A 149 -1.47 21.66 -5.57
N ASP A 150 -0.85 22.43 -6.47
CA ASP A 150 0.51 22.17 -6.96
C ASP A 150 1.56 22.21 -5.84
N ALA A 151 1.34 22.98 -4.78
CA ALA A 151 2.19 23.00 -3.60
C ALA A 151 2.25 21.64 -2.86
N PHE A 152 1.33 20.71 -3.14
CA PHE A 152 1.37 19.35 -2.58
C PHE A 152 2.32 18.41 -3.35
N GLN A 153 2.80 18.81 -4.53
CA GLN A 153 3.69 17.97 -5.35
C GLN A 153 4.91 17.40 -4.61
N PRO A 154 5.65 18.16 -3.76
CA PRO A 154 6.80 17.61 -3.04
C PRO A 154 6.46 16.41 -2.14
N PHE A 155 5.29 16.39 -1.51
CA PHE A 155 4.82 15.24 -0.72
C PHE A 155 4.60 14.00 -1.58
N VAL A 156 4.01 14.19 -2.75
CA VAL A 156 3.77 13.12 -3.72
C VAL A 156 5.09 12.56 -4.25
N MET A 157 6.09 13.41 -4.48
CA MET A 157 7.41 12.97 -4.95
C MET A 157 8.16 12.15 -3.90
N ILE A 158 7.97 12.45 -2.61
CA ILE A 158 8.50 11.63 -1.50
C ILE A 158 7.90 10.22 -1.52
N ALA A 159 6.57 10.11 -1.73
CA ALA A 159 5.92 8.82 -1.84
C ALA A 159 6.38 8.02 -3.07
N ASP A 160 6.43 8.67 -4.25
CA ASP A 160 6.90 8.04 -5.49
C ASP A 160 8.35 7.55 -5.40
N ASP A 161 9.22 8.30 -4.73
CA ASP A 161 10.63 7.96 -4.53
C ASP A 161 10.80 6.71 -3.65
N HIS A 162 10.04 6.65 -2.56
CA HIS A 162 10.09 5.50 -1.65
C HIS A 162 9.42 4.26 -2.25
N ASP A 163 8.20 4.39 -2.75
CA ASP A 163 7.39 3.27 -3.23
C ASP A 163 8.07 2.53 -4.39
N ARG A 164 8.64 3.28 -5.32
CA ARG A 164 9.39 2.75 -6.46
C ARG A 164 10.84 2.38 -6.12
N TRP A 165 11.23 2.46 -4.85
CA TRP A 165 12.56 2.12 -4.35
C TRP A 165 13.70 2.90 -5.03
N ILE A 166 13.44 4.19 -5.36
CA ILE A 166 14.40 5.07 -6.07
C ILE A 166 15.45 5.61 -5.11
N HIS A 167 15.04 6.03 -3.90
CA HIS A 167 15.87 6.57 -2.81
C HIS A 167 16.79 7.72 -3.21
N ARG A 168 16.31 8.64 -4.05
CA ARG A 168 16.98 9.88 -4.39
C ARG A 168 16.60 11.03 -3.48
N ILE A 169 15.44 10.94 -2.81
CA ILE A 169 14.99 11.89 -1.80
C ILE A 169 15.40 11.32 -0.45
N ALA A 170 16.34 11.98 0.23
CA ALA A 170 16.97 11.44 1.45
C ALA A 170 15.95 11.05 2.55
N GLU A 171 14.87 11.84 2.68
CA GLU A 171 13.86 11.64 3.71
C GLU A 171 12.72 10.69 3.30
N SER A 172 12.73 10.14 2.08
CA SER A 172 11.60 9.32 1.60
C SER A 172 11.35 8.08 2.45
N SER A 173 12.41 7.39 2.85
CA SER A 173 12.34 6.24 3.77
C SER A 173 11.90 6.64 5.18
N ASP A 174 12.32 7.82 5.66
CA ASP A 174 11.93 8.33 6.97
C ASP A 174 10.42 8.60 7.03
N TRP A 175 9.86 9.18 5.95
CA TRP A 175 8.43 9.39 5.82
C TRP A 175 7.64 8.08 5.79
N ALA A 176 8.12 7.08 5.06
CA ALA A 176 7.48 5.78 5.00
C ALA A 176 7.48 5.11 6.39
N LEU A 177 8.61 5.14 7.09
CA LEU A 177 8.74 4.61 8.43
C LEU A 177 7.82 5.35 9.43
N ALA A 178 7.72 6.69 9.33
CA ALA A 178 6.82 7.48 10.15
C ALA A 178 5.35 7.09 9.93
N VAL A 179 4.93 6.96 8.66
CA VAL A 179 3.55 6.57 8.29
C VAL A 179 3.24 5.14 8.74
N GLN A 180 4.17 4.22 8.51
CA GLN A 180 4.03 2.82 8.92
C GLN A 180 3.88 2.69 10.45
N THR A 181 4.62 3.49 11.20
CA THR A 181 4.60 3.45 12.68
C THR A 181 3.39 4.15 13.26
N LEU A 182 3.03 5.34 12.75
CA LEU A 182 1.90 6.12 13.24
C LEU A 182 0.54 5.52 12.83
N GLY A 183 0.54 4.76 11.74
CA GLY A 183 -0.64 4.26 11.06
C GLY A 183 -1.24 5.27 10.07
N GLY A 184 -1.80 4.73 8.98
CA GLY A 184 -2.24 5.53 7.83
C GLY A 184 -3.26 6.60 8.16
N THR A 185 -4.32 6.27 8.91
CA THR A 185 -5.38 7.25 9.25
C THR A 185 -4.85 8.42 10.08
N SER A 186 -3.95 8.16 11.03
CA SER A 186 -3.34 9.22 11.83
C SER A 186 -2.38 10.06 10.99
N SER A 187 -1.59 9.42 10.14
CA SER A 187 -0.66 10.07 9.22
C SER A 187 -1.38 10.93 8.19
N TYR A 188 -2.45 10.43 7.59
CA TYR A 188 -3.30 11.18 6.68
C TYR A 188 -3.78 12.50 7.30
N ARG A 189 -4.32 12.44 8.54
CA ARG A 189 -4.77 13.63 9.26
C ARG A 189 -3.65 14.62 9.56
N GLU A 190 -2.45 14.13 9.85
CA GLU A 190 -1.28 15.00 10.07
C GLU A 190 -0.80 15.62 8.75
N ILE A 191 -0.69 14.86 7.66
CA ILE A 191 -0.25 15.30 6.35
C ILE A 191 -1.16 16.40 5.80
N LEU A 192 -2.46 16.28 5.98
CA LEU A 192 -3.42 17.31 5.54
C LEU A 192 -3.23 18.67 6.23
N LYS A 193 -2.60 18.72 7.39
CA LYS A 193 -2.30 19.99 8.09
C LYS A 193 -1.02 20.66 7.59
N LEU A 194 -0.15 19.92 6.90
CA LEU A 194 1.16 20.40 6.51
C LEU A 194 1.08 21.23 5.22
N ARG A 195 1.83 22.32 5.15
CA ARG A 195 1.97 23.15 3.97
C ARG A 195 3.24 22.86 3.17
N GLU A 196 4.23 22.31 3.81
CA GLU A 196 5.52 21.89 3.25
C GLU A 196 5.88 20.49 3.73
N PRO A 197 6.74 19.73 3.03
CA PRO A 197 7.09 18.35 3.37
C PRO A 197 8.06 18.28 4.57
N ARG A 198 7.64 18.87 5.67
CA ARG A 198 8.34 18.82 6.95
C ARG A 198 7.48 18.06 7.94
N MET A 199 8.00 16.98 8.50
CA MET A 199 7.27 16.15 9.46
C MET A 199 6.78 16.98 10.65
N SER A 200 5.49 16.81 11.01
CA SER A 200 4.97 17.32 12.28
C SER A 200 5.67 16.65 13.46
N ARG A 201 5.55 17.25 14.66
CA ARG A 201 6.07 16.64 15.88
C ARG A 201 5.60 15.19 16.06
N LYS A 202 4.34 14.90 15.69
CA LYS A 202 3.76 13.56 15.84
C LYS A 202 4.35 12.57 14.83
N LEU A 203 4.56 12.98 13.58
CA LEU A 203 5.23 12.16 12.57
C LEU A 203 6.69 11.93 12.93
N ARG A 204 7.38 12.94 13.44
CA ARG A 204 8.78 12.83 13.88
C ARG A 204 8.93 11.83 15.04
N ALA A 205 8.08 11.92 16.05
CA ALA A 205 8.09 10.97 17.17
C ALA A 205 7.78 9.53 16.71
N ALA A 206 6.88 9.37 15.74
CA ALA A 206 6.59 8.07 15.15
C ALA A 206 7.79 7.51 14.36
N PHE A 207 8.50 8.36 13.61
CA PHE A 207 9.74 7.98 12.93
C PHE A 207 10.79 7.47 13.92
N GLU A 208 11.08 8.23 14.99
CA GLU A 208 12.05 7.85 16.01
C GLU A 208 11.70 6.51 16.68
N SER A 209 10.43 6.33 17.05
CA SER A 209 9.94 5.05 17.59
C SER A 209 10.04 3.90 16.59
N GLY A 210 9.78 4.20 15.30
CA GLY A 210 9.86 3.24 14.20
C GLY A 210 11.28 2.74 13.95
N GLN A 211 12.28 3.60 14.07
CA GLN A 211 13.69 3.20 13.93
C GLN A 211 14.08 2.10 14.94
N ASP A 212 13.65 2.23 16.19
CA ASP A 212 13.90 1.22 17.21
C ASP A 212 13.15 -0.09 16.93
N ALA A 213 11.92 -0.01 16.48
CA ALA A 213 11.13 -1.19 16.13
C ALA A 213 11.69 -1.92 14.90
N MET A 214 12.12 -1.17 13.88
CA MET A 214 12.77 -1.72 12.68
C MET A 214 14.10 -2.42 13.05
N ARG A 215 14.91 -1.82 13.92
CA ARG A 215 16.15 -2.42 14.39
C ARG A 215 15.90 -3.78 15.06
N ARG A 216 14.92 -3.86 15.98
CA ARG A 216 14.54 -5.16 16.60
C ARG A 216 14.02 -6.17 15.58
N SER A 217 13.29 -5.73 14.57
CA SER A 217 12.82 -6.61 13.49
C SER A 217 13.98 -7.16 12.66
N LEU A 218 15.01 -6.35 12.42
CA LEU A 218 16.22 -6.78 11.73
C LEU A 218 17.06 -7.76 12.58
N GLU A 219 17.17 -7.54 13.88
CA GLU A 219 17.82 -8.46 14.81
C GLU A 219 17.13 -9.84 14.81
N LEU A 220 15.79 -9.87 14.83
CA LEU A 220 15.00 -11.09 14.70
C LEU A 220 15.25 -11.79 13.35
N ALA A 221 15.29 -11.04 12.27
CA ALA A 221 15.55 -11.60 10.94
C ALA A 221 16.94 -12.24 10.86
N HIS A 222 17.98 -11.61 11.41
CA HIS A 222 19.32 -12.20 11.48
C HIS A 222 19.35 -13.47 12.33
N ALA A 223 18.62 -13.50 13.46
CA ALA A 223 18.58 -14.67 14.34
C ALA A 223 17.83 -15.89 13.74
N THR A 224 16.95 -15.65 12.77
CA THR A 224 16.12 -16.70 12.16
C THR A 224 16.47 -17.00 10.69
N MET A 225 17.52 -16.37 10.18
CA MET A 225 17.91 -16.42 8.77
C MET A 225 18.40 -17.81 8.35
N VAL A 226 17.87 -18.30 7.21
CA VAL A 226 18.31 -19.53 6.56
C VAL A 226 18.50 -19.29 5.07
N ASP A 227 19.63 -19.74 4.53
CA ASP A 227 19.95 -19.65 3.11
C ASP A 227 19.85 -21.01 2.44
N ARG A 228 19.22 -21.02 1.26
CA ARG A 228 19.19 -22.17 0.36
C ARG A 228 19.68 -21.76 -1.02
N LYS A 229 20.78 -22.34 -1.47
CA LYS A 229 21.28 -22.18 -2.85
C LYS A 229 20.50 -23.15 -3.78
N LEU A 230 20.04 -22.64 -4.90
CA LEU A 230 19.38 -23.39 -5.95
C LEU A 230 20.36 -23.73 -7.08
N ASP A 231 20.05 -24.76 -7.84
CA ASP A 231 20.91 -25.24 -8.96
C ASP A 231 21.06 -24.18 -10.08
N ASN A 232 20.11 -23.27 -10.22
CA ASN A 232 20.17 -22.14 -11.16
C ASN A 232 21.02 -20.95 -10.67
N GLY A 233 21.71 -21.11 -9.55
CA GLY A 233 22.60 -20.10 -8.97
C GLY A 233 21.89 -18.99 -8.18
N ILE A 234 20.58 -19.08 -7.95
CA ILE A 234 19.84 -18.17 -7.08
C ILE A 234 20.00 -18.63 -5.64
N THR A 235 20.21 -17.68 -4.72
CA THR A 235 20.12 -17.94 -3.28
C THR A 235 18.75 -17.46 -2.78
N VAL A 236 18.02 -18.36 -2.15
CA VAL A 236 16.79 -18.01 -1.42
C VAL A 236 17.13 -17.87 0.05
N ARG A 237 16.95 -16.67 0.59
CA ARG A 237 17.11 -16.35 2.01
C ARG A 237 15.75 -16.23 2.65
N THR A 238 15.49 -17.02 3.67
CA THR A 238 14.25 -16.94 4.45
C THR A 238 14.56 -16.47 5.86
N ALA A 239 13.67 -15.67 6.45
CA ALA A 239 13.77 -15.24 7.83
C ALA A 239 12.40 -14.84 8.38
N CYS A 240 12.28 -14.69 9.70
CA CYS A 240 11.14 -14.06 10.35
C CYS A 240 11.42 -12.57 10.58
N CYS A 241 10.38 -11.75 10.46
CA CYS A 241 10.45 -10.34 10.86
C CYS A 241 9.18 -9.94 11.64
N PHE A 242 9.19 -8.76 12.23
CA PHE A 242 8.01 -8.19 12.89
C PHE A 242 7.71 -6.80 12.30
N GLY A 243 7.06 -6.79 11.13
CA GLY A 243 6.88 -5.60 10.30
C GLY A 243 8.18 -5.16 9.60
N TYR A 244 8.11 -4.03 8.90
CA TYR A 244 9.24 -3.41 8.18
C TYR A 244 9.90 -4.34 7.15
N SER A 245 9.10 -5.19 6.53
CA SER A 245 9.60 -6.27 5.67
C SER A 245 10.39 -5.76 4.45
N SER A 246 10.07 -4.59 3.92
CA SER A 246 10.82 -3.98 2.80
C SER A 246 12.22 -3.59 3.22
N GLU A 247 12.34 -2.87 4.33
CA GLU A 247 13.59 -2.36 4.87
C GLU A 247 14.48 -3.51 5.39
N VAL A 248 13.86 -4.46 6.10
CA VAL A 248 14.56 -5.66 6.58
C VAL A 248 15.10 -6.47 5.41
N ALA A 249 14.30 -6.73 4.37
CA ALA A 249 14.78 -7.45 3.20
C ALA A 249 15.91 -6.71 2.49
N ALA A 250 15.80 -5.37 2.35
CA ALA A 250 16.86 -4.56 1.75
C ALA A 250 18.19 -4.67 2.49
N HIS A 251 18.16 -4.75 3.82
CA HIS A 251 19.37 -5.03 4.62
C HIS A 251 19.90 -6.44 4.37
N LEU A 252 19.02 -7.44 4.27
CA LEU A 252 19.43 -8.84 4.14
C LEU A 252 20.03 -9.17 2.75
N TYR A 253 19.64 -8.49 1.67
CA TYR A 253 20.25 -8.70 0.35
C TYR A 253 21.32 -7.66 -0.01
N LYS A 254 21.58 -6.66 0.84
CA LYS A 254 22.59 -5.63 0.56
C LYS A 254 23.95 -6.25 0.29
N GLY A 255 24.53 -5.93 -0.88
CA GLY A 255 25.82 -6.49 -1.31
C GLY A 255 25.77 -7.96 -1.74
N GLN A 256 24.60 -8.57 -1.80
CA GLN A 256 24.40 -9.92 -2.32
C GLN A 256 23.95 -9.89 -3.77
N THR A 257 24.27 -10.95 -4.50
CA THR A 257 23.93 -11.12 -5.91
C THR A 257 22.96 -12.29 -6.09
N ARG A 258 22.06 -12.20 -7.09
CA ARG A 258 21.09 -13.24 -7.45
C ARG A 258 20.34 -13.81 -6.24
N MET A 259 19.86 -12.90 -5.39
CA MET A 259 19.20 -13.26 -4.14
C MET A 259 17.72 -12.95 -4.17
N VAL A 260 16.92 -13.89 -3.68
CA VAL A 260 15.52 -13.71 -3.29
C VAL A 260 15.44 -13.78 -1.77
N VAL A 261 14.84 -12.77 -1.15
CA VAL A 261 14.56 -12.76 0.30
C VAL A 261 13.06 -12.97 0.51
N ALA A 262 12.71 -13.97 1.30
CA ALA A 262 11.35 -14.27 1.71
C ALA A 262 11.23 -14.10 3.24
N LEU A 263 10.46 -13.11 3.66
CA LEU A 263 10.26 -12.79 5.08
C LEU A 263 8.86 -13.22 5.53
N PHE A 264 8.79 -14.05 6.54
CA PHE A 264 7.54 -14.31 7.26
C PHE A 264 7.36 -13.21 8.32
N ASP A 265 6.44 -12.29 8.05
CA ASP A 265 6.12 -11.21 8.99
C ASP A 265 5.15 -11.71 10.06
N LEU A 266 5.64 -11.85 11.28
CA LEU A 266 4.88 -12.32 12.44
C LEU A 266 3.73 -11.36 12.81
N ARG A 267 3.80 -10.08 12.42
CA ARG A 267 2.76 -9.10 12.69
C ARG A 267 1.56 -9.26 11.73
N SER A 268 1.83 -9.34 10.44
CA SER A 268 0.80 -9.49 9.41
C SER A 268 0.46 -10.95 9.13
N GLN A 269 1.30 -11.89 9.57
CA GLN A 269 1.22 -13.32 9.30
C GLN A 269 1.23 -13.65 7.80
N GLY A 270 1.93 -12.83 7.02
CA GLY A 270 2.12 -12.98 5.59
C GLY A 270 3.58 -13.19 5.22
N VAL A 271 3.80 -13.64 3.99
CA VAL A 271 5.13 -13.74 3.39
C VAL A 271 5.37 -12.54 2.49
N SER A 272 6.46 -11.84 2.73
CA SER A 272 6.92 -10.73 1.89
C SER A 272 8.14 -11.16 1.09
N LEU A 273 8.07 -10.98 -0.23
CA LEU A 273 9.14 -11.34 -1.15
C LEU A 273 9.84 -10.08 -1.66
N ARG A 274 11.17 -10.10 -1.66
CA ARG A 274 12.02 -9.07 -2.28
C ARG A 274 13.18 -9.75 -3.00
N ARG A 275 13.81 -9.06 -3.96
CA ARG A 275 14.98 -9.59 -4.67
C ARG A 275 16.06 -8.53 -4.87
N SER A 276 17.30 -8.98 -4.99
CA SER A 276 18.41 -8.12 -5.43
C SER A 276 18.18 -7.63 -6.87
N ALA A 277 18.76 -6.49 -7.23
CA ALA A 277 18.53 -5.84 -8.52
C ALA A 277 18.96 -6.71 -9.73
N ASP A 278 19.99 -7.53 -9.54
CA ASP A 278 20.54 -8.44 -10.55
C ASP A 278 19.84 -9.81 -10.62
N CYS A 279 18.84 -10.03 -9.77
CA CYS A 279 18.01 -11.24 -9.82
C CYS A 279 16.78 -10.97 -10.70
N GLU A 280 16.63 -11.68 -11.81
CA GLU A 280 15.57 -11.44 -12.82
C GLU A 280 14.25 -12.18 -12.51
N VAL A 281 14.15 -12.92 -11.41
CA VAL A 281 12.92 -13.65 -11.03
C VAL A 281 11.75 -12.69 -10.87
N ASP A 282 10.65 -12.96 -11.57
CA ASP A 282 9.40 -12.22 -11.35
C ASP A 282 8.66 -12.76 -10.12
N LEU A 283 8.79 -12.07 -9.01
CA LEU A 283 8.19 -12.47 -7.74
C LEU A 283 6.66 -12.35 -7.74
N SER A 284 6.07 -11.55 -8.62
CA SER A 284 4.61 -11.43 -8.73
C SER A 284 3.95 -12.73 -9.20
N ILE A 285 4.62 -13.47 -10.10
CA ILE A 285 4.15 -14.78 -10.57
C ILE A 285 4.16 -15.79 -9.42
N LEU A 286 5.25 -15.80 -8.63
CA LEU A 286 5.33 -16.66 -7.45
C LEU A 286 4.24 -16.32 -6.43
N ALA A 287 4.01 -15.05 -6.15
CA ALA A 287 2.99 -14.62 -5.21
C ALA A 287 1.57 -15.00 -5.69
N GLN A 288 1.27 -14.83 -6.98
CA GLN A 288 -0.01 -15.22 -7.58
C GLN A 288 -0.31 -16.73 -7.43
N HIS A 289 0.70 -17.59 -7.51
CA HIS A 289 0.56 -19.03 -7.29
C HIS A 289 -0.01 -19.34 -5.89
N TYR A 290 0.26 -18.51 -4.90
CA TYR A 290 -0.26 -18.61 -3.53
C TYR A 290 -1.44 -17.65 -3.26
N GLY A 291 -2.09 -17.12 -4.30
CA GLY A 291 -3.24 -16.22 -4.14
C GLY A 291 -2.87 -14.80 -3.69
N GLY A 292 -1.59 -14.45 -3.80
CA GLY A 292 -1.07 -13.11 -3.50
C GLY A 292 -0.85 -12.26 -4.76
N GLY A 293 0.03 -11.26 -4.68
CA GLY A 293 0.33 -10.37 -5.78
C GLY A 293 1.41 -9.33 -5.45
N GLY A 294 1.54 -8.33 -6.31
CA GLY A 294 2.51 -7.23 -6.18
C GLY A 294 3.25 -6.94 -7.48
N HIS A 295 4.51 -6.56 -7.36
CA HIS A 295 5.41 -6.23 -8.47
C HIS A 295 6.46 -7.32 -8.69
N ALA A 296 7.12 -7.29 -9.86
CA ALA A 296 8.17 -8.26 -10.21
C ALA A 296 9.32 -8.32 -9.19
N ALA A 297 9.66 -7.22 -8.53
CA ALA A 297 10.73 -7.16 -7.53
C ALA A 297 10.25 -7.19 -6.07
N ALA A 298 8.94 -7.02 -5.84
CA ALA A 298 8.34 -6.86 -4.50
C ALA A 298 6.91 -7.39 -4.50
N SER A 299 6.69 -8.53 -3.87
CA SER A 299 5.39 -9.21 -3.85
C SER A 299 5.12 -9.81 -2.48
N GLY A 300 3.91 -10.31 -2.27
CA GLY A 300 3.57 -10.97 -1.02
C GLY A 300 2.36 -11.89 -1.15
N PHE A 301 2.25 -12.83 -0.22
CA PHE A 301 1.16 -13.79 -0.13
C PHE A 301 1.01 -14.28 1.30
N ALA A 302 -0.04 -15.05 1.58
CA ALA A 302 -0.25 -15.69 2.88
C ALA A 302 -0.25 -17.21 2.75
N ILE A 303 0.38 -17.91 3.70
CA ILE A 303 0.32 -19.36 3.83
C ILE A 303 -0.25 -19.67 5.22
N ALA A 304 -1.45 -20.25 5.25
CA ALA A 304 -2.16 -20.52 6.50
C ALA A 304 -1.36 -21.44 7.44
N ASP A 305 -0.68 -22.44 6.89
CA ASP A 305 0.04 -23.47 7.66
C ASP A 305 1.30 -22.92 8.35
N LEU A 306 1.94 -21.89 7.81
CA LEU A 306 3.10 -21.27 8.46
C LEU A 306 2.80 -20.68 9.84
N ARG A 307 1.55 -20.35 10.13
CA ARG A 307 1.14 -19.83 11.44
C ARG A 307 1.24 -20.87 12.55
N ARG A 308 1.12 -22.14 12.21
CA ARG A 308 1.08 -23.26 13.16
C ARG A 308 2.47 -23.86 13.41
N LEU A 309 3.37 -23.79 12.43
CA LEU A 309 4.69 -24.45 12.49
C LEU A 309 5.51 -24.16 13.76
N PRO A 310 5.62 -22.91 14.26
CA PRO A 310 6.37 -22.64 15.49
C PRO A 310 5.78 -23.36 16.72
N ALA A 311 4.44 -23.38 16.84
CA ALA A 311 3.76 -24.04 17.96
C ALA A 311 3.84 -25.57 17.85
N GLU A 312 3.70 -26.11 16.66
CA GLU A 312 3.86 -27.55 16.38
C GLU A 312 5.28 -28.01 16.71
N ARG A 313 6.30 -27.26 16.24
CA ARG A 313 7.69 -27.57 16.55
C ARG A 313 8.02 -27.49 18.04
N LEU A 314 7.46 -26.51 18.74
CA LEU A 314 7.61 -26.41 20.19
C LEU A 314 6.97 -27.58 20.92
N ALA A 315 5.78 -28.01 20.49
CA ALA A 315 5.09 -29.18 21.06
C ALA A 315 5.90 -30.46 20.87
N GLU A 316 6.51 -30.67 19.69
CA GLU A 316 7.42 -31.82 19.45
C GLU A 316 8.62 -31.79 20.40
N ILE A 317 9.32 -30.62 20.47
CA ILE A 317 10.50 -30.49 21.34
C ILE A 317 10.17 -30.76 22.81
N LEU A 318 9.06 -30.20 23.30
CA LEU A 318 8.63 -30.38 24.69
C LEU A 318 8.14 -31.82 24.94
N GLY A 319 7.40 -32.39 24.00
CA GLY A 319 6.97 -33.79 24.06
C GLY A 319 8.16 -34.73 24.20
N ASP A 320 9.14 -34.59 23.29
CA ASP A 320 10.38 -35.39 23.32
C ASP A 320 11.17 -35.26 24.65
N GLN A 321 11.12 -34.09 25.30
CA GLN A 321 11.79 -33.90 26.59
C GLN A 321 10.99 -34.48 27.77
N LEU A 322 9.67 -34.38 27.73
CA LEU A 322 8.77 -34.84 28.79
C LEU A 322 8.63 -36.39 28.77
N GLU A 323 8.80 -37.00 27.60
CA GLU A 323 8.78 -38.48 27.46
C GLU A 323 10.12 -39.14 27.88
N LYS A 324 11.22 -38.39 27.95
CA LYS A 324 12.49 -38.91 28.47
C LYS A 324 12.43 -38.94 29.99
N PRO A 325 12.75 -40.13 30.62
CA PRO A 325 12.84 -40.17 32.07
C PRO A 325 13.91 -39.17 32.57
N PRO A 326 13.71 -38.50 33.71
CA PRO A 326 14.71 -37.63 34.29
C PRO A 326 15.99 -38.43 34.55
N ALA A 327 17.14 -37.89 34.12
CA ALA A 327 18.45 -38.49 34.28
C ALA A 327 18.86 -38.60 35.74
#